data_f5779ee0a1157fd1ee15e4b3242e5f43
#
_entry.id   f5779ee0a1157fd1ee15e4b3242e5f43
#
_cell.length_a   1.000
_cell.length_b   1.000
_cell.length_c   1.000
_cell.angle_alpha   90.00
_cell.angle_beta   90.00
_cell.angle_gamma   90.00
#
_symmetry.space_group_name_H-M   'P 1'
#
loop_
_entity.id
_entity.type
_entity.pdbx_description
1 polymer ?
#
loop_
_entity_poly.entity_id
_entity_poly.type
_entity_poly.pdbx_seq_one_letter_code
_entity_poly.pdbx_strand_id
1 'polypeptide(L)'
;RKYFFRIINRPVRYLSREAFADTVVDFERAKAFYAEKSALKDRVEQLEDDILILSKFSPFAAVNYIRKAIGYEDYIRQYADEKKQDKASLYEILDEISQSTKTCRTFPEWFEYIKAYTEQLQNKKPDNAGGDRGRNSMDSVTVSTMHASKGLEYKKVFLVGLNEGNVPYHKAVLEKELEEERRMFYKGRTAFIFSKGARRKSTENIPLLTGNRQKQCRMGTD
;
A
#
# COMPACT_ATOMS: atom_id res chain seq x y z
N ARG A 1 8.41 -21.62 -15.46
CA ARG A 1 8.59 -20.66 -16.55
C ARG A 1 7.68 -19.43 -16.45
N LYS A 2 6.35 -19.56 -16.29
CA LYS A 2 5.42 -18.43 -16.19
C LYS A 2 5.81 -17.40 -15.12
N TYR A 3 6.23 -17.83 -13.95
CA TYR A 3 6.67 -16.95 -12.87
C TYR A 3 8.05 -16.35 -13.14
N PHE A 4 8.95 -17.10 -13.76
CA PHE A 4 10.27 -16.62 -14.17
C PHE A 4 10.17 -15.42 -15.10
N PHE A 5 9.29 -15.44 -16.10
CA PHE A 5 9.09 -14.30 -16.99
C PHE A 5 8.49 -13.05 -16.34
N ARG A 6 8.00 -13.15 -15.11
CA ARG A 6 7.60 -11.97 -14.34
C ARG A 6 8.77 -11.24 -13.69
N ILE A 7 9.88 -11.95 -13.46
CA ILE A 7 11.04 -11.42 -12.74
C ILE A 7 12.24 -11.15 -13.65
N ILE A 8 12.33 -11.77 -14.82
CA ILE A 8 13.51 -11.71 -15.72
C ILE A 8 14.00 -10.27 -15.99
N ASN A 9 13.10 -9.32 -16.14
CA ASN A 9 13.37 -7.90 -16.36
C ASN A 9 12.81 -6.99 -15.25
N ARG A 10 12.80 -7.46 -14.02
CA ARG A 10 12.40 -6.67 -12.85
C ARG A 10 13.35 -6.93 -11.68
N PRO A 11 14.39 -6.11 -11.51
CA PRO A 11 14.78 -4.88 -12.25
C PRO A 11 15.10 -5.11 -13.71
N VAL A 12 15.22 -4.00 -14.47
CA VAL A 12 15.43 -4.03 -15.91
C VAL A 12 16.79 -4.65 -16.25
N ARG A 13 16.79 -5.77 -16.99
CA ARG A 13 18.00 -6.47 -17.43
C ARG A 13 18.13 -6.54 -18.95
N TYR A 14 17.10 -6.13 -19.70
CA TYR A 14 17.04 -6.18 -21.18
C TYR A 14 17.22 -7.58 -21.74
N LEU A 15 16.80 -8.62 -21.03
CA LEU A 15 16.88 -9.99 -21.48
C LEU A 15 15.67 -10.35 -22.36
N SER A 16 15.91 -10.96 -23.54
CA SER A 16 14.85 -11.46 -24.41
C SER A 16 14.21 -12.73 -23.82
N ARG A 17 12.91 -12.89 -24.04
CA ARG A 17 12.22 -14.15 -23.73
C ARG A 17 12.68 -15.31 -24.61
N GLU A 18 13.21 -15.04 -25.79
CA GLU A 18 13.74 -16.03 -26.74
C GLU A 18 14.94 -16.78 -26.19
N ALA A 19 15.79 -16.08 -25.39
CA ALA A 19 16.92 -16.73 -24.73
C ALA A 19 16.48 -17.84 -23.76
N PHE A 20 15.23 -17.84 -23.34
CA PHE A 20 14.61 -18.81 -22.42
C PHE A 20 13.39 -19.47 -23.06
N ALA A 21 13.49 -19.84 -24.36
CA ALA A 21 12.37 -20.36 -25.13
C ALA A 21 11.91 -21.76 -24.69
N ASP A 22 12.77 -22.54 -24.05
CA ASP A 22 12.47 -23.91 -23.61
C ASP A 22 11.39 -24.00 -22.54
N THR A 23 10.83 -25.19 -22.36
CA THR A 23 9.83 -25.48 -21.32
C THR A 23 10.41 -25.30 -19.92
N VAL A 24 11.67 -25.62 -19.74
CA VAL A 24 12.45 -25.43 -18.50
C VAL A 24 13.38 -24.24 -18.69
N VAL A 25 13.65 -23.48 -17.63
CA VAL A 25 14.61 -22.38 -17.66
C VAL A 25 16.03 -22.98 -17.72
N ASP A 26 16.74 -22.72 -18.82
CA ASP A 26 18.09 -23.17 -19.03
C ASP A 26 19.02 -21.95 -19.15
N PHE A 27 19.85 -21.75 -18.13
CA PHE A 27 20.78 -20.63 -18.06
C PHE A 27 22.00 -20.82 -19.00
N GLU A 28 22.48 -22.06 -19.21
CA GLU A 28 23.60 -22.33 -20.13
C GLU A 28 23.21 -21.98 -21.57
N ARG A 29 22.02 -22.38 -21.98
CA ARG A 29 21.48 -21.97 -23.27
C ARG A 29 21.31 -20.46 -23.38
N ALA A 30 20.83 -19.80 -22.35
CA ALA A 30 20.69 -18.34 -22.35
C ALA A 30 22.06 -17.63 -22.45
N LYS A 31 23.07 -18.13 -21.76
CA LYS A 31 24.46 -17.63 -21.89
C LYS A 31 24.99 -17.82 -23.31
N ALA A 32 24.74 -18.99 -23.91
CA ALA A 32 25.12 -19.27 -25.31
C ALA A 32 24.40 -18.36 -26.30
N PHE A 33 23.09 -18.05 -26.06
CA PHE A 33 22.32 -17.12 -26.87
C PHE A 33 22.95 -15.70 -26.90
N TYR A 34 23.58 -15.31 -25.80
CA TYR A 34 24.25 -14.01 -25.67
C TYR A 34 25.79 -14.09 -25.82
N ALA A 35 26.34 -15.14 -26.42
CA ALA A 35 27.79 -15.34 -26.51
C ALA A 35 28.54 -14.11 -27.08
N GLU A 36 27.96 -13.44 -28.08
CA GLU A 36 28.55 -12.25 -28.71
C GLU A 36 28.24 -10.93 -27.97
N LYS A 37 27.41 -10.96 -26.92
CA LYS A 37 26.96 -9.79 -26.15
C LYS A 37 27.33 -9.95 -24.69
N SER A 38 28.61 -9.75 -24.35
CA SER A 38 29.16 -10.01 -23.03
C SER A 38 28.32 -9.37 -21.89
N ALA A 39 27.92 -8.10 -22.04
CA ALA A 39 27.11 -7.42 -21.03
C ALA A 39 25.74 -8.06 -20.78
N LEU A 40 25.13 -8.72 -21.75
CA LEU A 40 23.87 -9.46 -21.56
C LEU A 40 24.13 -10.85 -20.99
N LYS A 41 25.24 -11.48 -21.36
CA LYS A 41 25.68 -12.73 -20.77
C LYS A 41 25.94 -12.55 -19.26
N ASP A 42 26.67 -11.51 -18.86
CA ASP A 42 26.95 -11.19 -17.47
C ASP A 42 25.65 -10.99 -16.66
N ARG A 43 24.63 -10.38 -17.26
CA ARG A 43 23.30 -10.24 -16.63
C ARG A 43 22.56 -11.55 -16.47
N VAL A 44 22.75 -12.51 -17.35
CA VAL A 44 22.20 -13.85 -17.23
C VAL A 44 22.90 -14.60 -16.10
N GLU A 45 24.22 -14.53 -16.02
CA GLU A 45 25.04 -15.11 -14.95
C GLU A 45 24.64 -14.52 -13.59
N GLN A 46 24.53 -13.20 -13.49
CA GLN A 46 24.08 -12.53 -12.28
C GLN A 46 22.67 -12.96 -11.85
N LEU A 47 21.74 -13.12 -12.80
CA LEU A 47 20.38 -13.58 -12.50
C LEU A 47 20.37 -15.03 -11.97
N GLU A 48 21.20 -15.90 -12.53
CA GLU A 48 21.37 -17.27 -12.06
C GLU A 48 21.93 -17.30 -10.65
N ASP A 49 23.00 -16.55 -10.38
CA ASP A 49 23.62 -16.44 -9.06
C ASP A 49 22.64 -15.89 -8.02
N ASP A 50 21.88 -14.84 -8.37
CA ASP A 50 20.85 -14.27 -7.52
C ASP A 50 19.81 -15.32 -7.11
N ILE A 51 19.36 -16.15 -8.06
CA ILE A 51 18.38 -17.23 -7.78
C ILE A 51 18.98 -18.30 -6.89
N LEU A 52 20.23 -18.69 -7.11
CA LEU A 52 20.95 -19.67 -6.28
C LEU A 52 21.12 -19.17 -4.85
N ILE A 53 21.48 -17.90 -4.68
CA ILE A 53 21.62 -17.26 -3.37
C ILE A 53 20.26 -17.22 -2.67
N LEU A 54 19.21 -16.77 -3.35
CA LEU A 54 17.85 -16.66 -2.81
C LEU A 54 17.29 -18.01 -2.35
N SER A 55 17.67 -19.11 -3.03
CA SER A 55 17.23 -20.47 -2.65
C SER A 55 17.71 -20.91 -1.26
N LYS A 56 18.77 -20.27 -0.75
CA LYS A 56 19.39 -20.59 0.56
C LYS A 56 18.90 -19.67 1.68
N PHE A 57 18.19 -18.62 1.35
CA PHE A 57 17.78 -17.60 2.30
C PHE A 57 16.43 -17.92 2.98
N SER A 58 16.27 -17.39 4.21
CA SER A 58 14.93 -17.29 4.81
C SER A 58 14.10 -16.24 4.06
N PRO A 59 12.76 -16.25 4.17
CA PRO A 59 11.90 -15.27 3.51
C PRO A 59 12.32 -13.82 3.79
N PHE A 60 12.66 -13.52 5.04
CA PHE A 60 13.10 -12.18 5.44
C PHE A 60 14.43 -11.77 4.78
N ALA A 61 15.41 -12.67 4.79
CA ALA A 61 16.69 -12.41 4.14
C ALA A 61 16.54 -12.27 2.61
N ALA A 62 15.71 -13.11 1.98
CA ALA A 62 15.44 -13.06 0.55
C ALA A 62 14.77 -11.75 0.14
N VAL A 63 13.74 -11.28 0.85
CA VAL A 63 13.08 -10.01 0.55
C VAL A 63 14.06 -8.84 0.68
N ASN A 64 14.90 -8.82 1.72
CA ASN A 64 15.90 -7.75 1.87
C ASN A 64 16.99 -7.80 0.79
N TYR A 65 17.42 -8.99 0.38
CA TYR A 65 18.37 -9.17 -0.72
C TYR A 65 17.78 -8.65 -2.03
N ILE A 66 16.53 -9.01 -2.35
CA ILE A 66 15.83 -8.51 -3.55
C ILE A 66 15.73 -6.99 -3.52
N ARG A 67 15.36 -6.41 -2.38
CA ARG A 67 15.20 -4.95 -2.24
C ARG A 67 16.51 -4.20 -2.48
N LYS A 68 17.59 -4.64 -1.83
CA LYS A 68 18.85 -3.89 -1.74
C LYS A 68 19.92 -4.39 -2.69
N ALA A 69 20.26 -5.67 -2.66
CA ALA A 69 21.36 -6.22 -3.47
C ALA A 69 20.99 -6.36 -4.93
N ILE A 70 19.80 -6.85 -5.25
CA ILE A 70 19.29 -6.91 -6.64
C ILE A 70 18.87 -5.53 -7.15
N GLY A 71 18.66 -4.53 -6.24
CA GLY A 71 18.32 -3.17 -6.62
C GLY A 71 16.84 -2.96 -6.95
N TYR A 72 15.94 -3.76 -6.37
CA TYR A 72 14.50 -3.63 -6.62
C TYR A 72 13.92 -2.31 -6.08
N GLU A 73 14.50 -1.73 -5.02
CA GLU A 73 14.10 -0.41 -4.52
C GLU A 73 14.38 0.71 -5.53
N ASP A 74 15.54 0.64 -6.21
CA ASP A 74 15.87 1.58 -7.28
C ASP A 74 14.94 1.44 -8.48
N TYR A 75 14.60 0.20 -8.83
CA TYR A 75 13.60 -0.06 -9.87
C TYR A 75 12.23 0.52 -9.51
N ILE A 76 11.76 0.35 -8.26
CA ILE A 76 10.48 0.93 -7.79
C ILE A 76 10.53 2.46 -7.81
N ARG A 77 11.67 3.07 -7.48
CA ARG A 77 11.86 4.52 -7.56
C ARG A 77 11.69 5.02 -9.00
N GLN A 78 12.35 4.39 -9.96
CA GLN A 78 12.23 4.72 -11.38
C GLN A 78 10.80 4.52 -11.89
N TYR A 79 10.18 3.39 -11.53
CA TYR A 79 8.80 3.09 -11.87
C TYR A 79 7.81 4.15 -11.34
N ALA A 80 8.00 4.59 -10.09
CA ALA A 80 7.17 5.63 -9.49
C ALA A 80 7.29 6.96 -10.27
N ASP A 81 8.51 7.35 -10.65
CA ASP A 81 8.76 8.56 -11.44
C ASP A 81 8.10 8.48 -12.83
N GLU A 82 8.27 7.36 -13.55
CA GLU A 82 7.66 7.15 -14.86
C GLU A 82 6.12 7.15 -14.81
N LYS A 83 5.55 6.53 -13.79
CA LYS A 83 4.09 6.39 -13.63
C LYS A 83 3.45 7.53 -12.85
N LYS A 84 4.24 8.51 -12.38
CA LYS A 84 3.79 9.61 -11.52
C LYS A 84 3.01 9.11 -10.29
N GLN A 85 3.50 8.03 -9.69
CA GLN A 85 2.94 7.44 -8.47
C GLN A 85 3.69 7.97 -7.24
N ASP A 86 3.01 7.94 -6.10
CA ASP A 86 3.63 8.28 -4.83
C ASP A 86 4.65 7.22 -4.41
N LYS A 87 5.92 7.63 -4.29
CA LYS A 87 7.03 6.78 -3.89
C LYS A 87 6.86 6.25 -2.47
N ALA A 88 6.37 7.10 -1.56
CA ALA A 88 6.23 6.74 -0.16
C ALA A 88 5.27 5.56 0.01
N SER A 89 4.12 5.61 -0.67
CA SER A 89 3.14 4.50 -0.64
C SER A 89 3.71 3.19 -1.18
N LEU A 90 4.55 3.24 -2.23
CA LEU A 90 5.18 2.02 -2.77
C LEU A 90 6.23 1.45 -1.82
N TYR A 91 7.01 2.31 -1.14
CA TYR A 91 7.96 1.85 -0.11
C TYR A 91 7.25 1.31 1.12
N GLU A 92 6.13 1.89 1.55
CA GLU A 92 5.30 1.34 2.63
C GLU A 92 4.85 -0.10 2.32
N ILE A 93 4.42 -0.38 1.08
CA ILE A 93 4.08 -1.75 0.65
C ILE A 93 5.29 -2.70 0.74
N LEU A 94 6.48 -2.25 0.31
CA LEU A 94 7.70 -3.06 0.43
C LEU A 94 8.05 -3.34 1.90
N ASP A 95 7.84 -2.37 2.78
CA ASP A 95 8.07 -2.52 4.20
C ASP A 95 7.05 -3.48 4.84
N GLU A 96 5.77 -3.41 4.46
CA GLU A 96 4.76 -4.36 4.89
C GLU A 96 5.09 -5.79 4.45
N ILE A 97 5.53 -5.98 3.20
CA ILE A 97 5.99 -7.28 2.72
C ILE A 97 7.16 -7.77 3.56
N SER A 98 8.18 -6.94 3.81
CA SER A 98 9.31 -7.31 4.66
C SER A 98 8.88 -7.66 6.09
N GLN A 99 7.95 -6.90 6.67
CA GLN A 99 7.43 -7.18 8.01
C GLN A 99 6.70 -8.53 8.06
N SER A 100 5.89 -8.86 7.05
CA SER A 100 5.15 -10.11 6.97
C SER A 100 6.05 -11.36 6.97
N THR A 101 7.31 -11.21 6.53
CA THR A 101 8.28 -12.32 6.48
C THR A 101 9.00 -12.56 7.80
N LYS A 102 8.99 -11.61 8.74
CA LYS A 102 9.81 -11.68 9.97
C LYS A 102 9.48 -12.86 10.87
N THR A 103 8.23 -13.26 10.90
CA THR A 103 7.75 -14.36 11.75
C THR A 103 7.91 -15.73 11.12
N CYS A 104 8.17 -15.79 9.81
CA CYS A 104 8.24 -17.02 9.05
C CYS A 104 9.69 -17.46 8.84
N ARG A 105 10.01 -18.71 9.14
CA ARG A 105 11.36 -19.26 8.94
C ARG A 105 11.58 -19.81 7.54
N THR A 106 10.51 -20.30 6.92
CA THR A 106 10.53 -20.94 5.60
C THR A 106 9.53 -20.30 4.64
N PHE A 107 9.77 -20.44 3.34
CA PHE A 107 8.84 -19.97 2.31
C PHE A 107 7.46 -20.65 2.36
N PRO A 108 7.34 -21.95 2.59
CA PRO A 108 6.02 -22.59 2.78
C PRO A 108 5.22 -21.96 3.91
N GLU A 109 5.82 -21.70 5.09
CA GLU A 109 5.15 -21.00 6.19
C GLU A 109 4.67 -19.61 5.79
N TRP A 110 5.49 -18.87 5.06
CA TRP A 110 5.10 -17.54 4.60
C TRP A 110 3.97 -17.58 3.56
N PHE A 111 3.99 -18.53 2.65
CA PHE A 111 2.90 -18.70 1.68
C PHE A 111 1.59 -19.12 2.36
N GLU A 112 1.63 -19.95 3.38
CA GLU A 112 0.45 -20.29 4.18
C GLU A 112 -0.07 -19.07 4.95
N TYR A 113 0.81 -18.28 5.55
CA TYR A 113 0.45 -17.01 6.17
C TYR A 113 -0.27 -16.06 5.18
N ILE A 114 0.28 -15.86 3.98
CA ILE A 114 -0.33 -15.01 2.95
C ILE A 114 -1.70 -15.57 2.55
N LYS A 115 -1.81 -16.89 2.38
CA LYS A 115 -3.06 -17.55 2.02
C LYS A 115 -4.12 -17.32 3.09
N ALA A 116 -3.81 -17.60 4.34
CA ALA A 116 -4.72 -17.40 5.46
C ALA A 116 -5.16 -15.93 5.60
N TYR A 117 -4.22 -14.99 5.44
CA TYR A 117 -4.52 -13.56 5.45
C TYR A 117 -5.47 -13.15 4.30
N THR A 118 -5.23 -13.68 3.10
CA THR A 118 -6.08 -13.41 1.92
C THR A 118 -7.48 -13.97 2.11
N GLU A 119 -7.62 -15.18 2.66
CA GLU A 119 -8.91 -15.79 2.98
C GLU A 119 -9.67 -15.00 4.05
N GLN A 120 -8.98 -14.50 5.07
CA GLN A 120 -9.59 -13.61 6.07
C GLN A 120 -10.13 -12.31 5.45
N LEU A 121 -9.40 -11.72 4.49
CA LEU A 121 -9.85 -10.52 3.78
C LEU A 121 -11.06 -10.82 2.88
N GLN A 122 -11.07 -11.98 2.21
CA GLN A 122 -12.19 -12.37 1.35
C GLN A 122 -13.45 -12.72 2.16
N ASN A 123 -13.29 -13.36 3.31
CA ASN A 123 -14.39 -13.70 4.21
C ASN A 123 -14.94 -12.47 4.96
N LYS A 124 -14.16 -11.41 5.08
CA LYS A 124 -14.59 -10.08 5.53
C LYS A 124 -15.18 -9.25 4.39
N LYS A 125 -15.94 -9.88 3.46
CA LYS A 125 -16.74 -9.08 2.51
C LYS A 125 -17.59 -8.12 3.32
N PRO A 126 -17.54 -6.82 3.05
CA PRO A 126 -18.52 -5.93 3.64
C PRO A 126 -19.87 -6.44 3.18
N ASP A 127 -20.78 -6.65 4.11
CA ASP A 127 -22.20 -6.80 3.82
C ASP A 127 -22.69 -5.50 3.17
N ASN A 128 -22.32 -5.28 1.89
CA ASN A 128 -22.80 -4.22 1.03
C ASN A 128 -24.18 -4.59 0.42
N ALA A 129 -24.97 -5.33 1.17
CA ALA A 129 -26.40 -5.45 0.88
C ALA A 129 -27.11 -4.70 2.01
N GLY A 130 -27.68 -3.55 1.67
CA GLY A 130 -28.62 -2.84 2.53
C GLY A 130 -29.81 -3.75 2.83
N GLY A 131 -29.74 -4.47 3.92
CA GLY A 131 -30.81 -5.35 4.35
C GLY A 131 -30.41 -6.09 5.62
N ASP A 132 -31.07 -5.76 6.69
CA ASP A 132 -31.05 -6.41 7.99
C ASP A 132 -29.89 -6.04 8.95
N ARG A 133 -30.00 -4.85 9.52
CA ARG A 133 -29.26 -4.41 10.72
C ARG A 133 -29.76 -5.11 12.00
N GLY A 134 -30.08 -6.40 11.91
CA GLY A 134 -30.62 -7.16 13.03
C GLY A 134 -29.74 -8.33 13.41
N ARG A 135 -29.10 -8.21 14.56
CA ARG A 135 -28.64 -9.30 15.43
C ARG A 135 -27.21 -9.84 15.17
N ASN A 136 -26.34 -9.48 16.08
CA ASN A 136 -25.08 -10.09 16.51
C ASN A 136 -23.76 -9.43 16.11
N SER A 137 -23.65 -8.10 16.06
CA SER A 137 -22.32 -7.46 16.18
C SER A 137 -22.26 -6.59 17.41
N MET A 138 -22.31 -7.20 18.59
CA MET A 138 -22.35 -6.47 19.86
C MET A 138 -21.03 -5.79 20.25
N ASP A 139 -19.94 -5.86 19.48
CA ASP A 139 -18.70 -5.14 19.82
C ASP A 139 -17.77 -4.95 18.60
N SER A 140 -18.30 -4.45 17.48
CA SER A 140 -17.46 -4.16 16.31
C SER A 140 -17.35 -2.66 16.05
N VAL A 141 -16.15 -2.21 15.71
CA VAL A 141 -15.90 -0.85 15.21
C VAL A 141 -15.95 -0.88 13.67
N THR A 142 -16.82 -0.06 13.11
CA THR A 142 -16.92 0.10 11.67
C THR A 142 -15.85 1.07 11.18
N VAL A 143 -15.01 0.64 10.26
CA VAL A 143 -14.04 1.49 9.55
C VAL A 143 -14.61 1.80 8.16
N SER A 144 -14.68 3.09 7.83
CA SER A 144 -15.24 3.54 6.55
C SER A 144 -14.50 4.78 6.05
N THR A 145 -14.51 5.00 4.74
CA THR A 145 -14.08 6.29 4.19
C THR A 145 -15.16 7.36 4.46
N MET A 146 -14.77 8.63 4.51
CA MET A 146 -15.72 9.74 4.66
C MET A 146 -16.79 9.73 3.56
N HIS A 147 -16.40 9.40 2.32
CA HIS A 147 -17.33 9.30 1.20
C HIS A 147 -18.33 8.14 1.35
N ALA A 148 -17.86 6.96 1.77
CA ALA A 148 -18.72 5.80 1.98
C ALA A 148 -19.68 5.97 3.17
N SER A 149 -19.35 6.84 4.13
CA SER A 149 -20.20 7.19 5.26
C SER A 149 -21.25 8.25 4.95
N LYS A 150 -21.29 8.79 3.71
CA LYS A 150 -22.25 9.83 3.30
C LYS A 150 -23.68 9.30 3.41
N GLY A 151 -24.49 9.95 4.27
CA GLY A 151 -25.88 9.54 4.52
C GLY A 151 -26.07 8.56 5.68
N LEU A 152 -24.98 8.08 6.29
CA LEU A 152 -25.04 7.25 7.49
C LEU A 152 -24.91 8.11 8.74
N GLU A 153 -25.54 7.68 9.83
CA GLU A 153 -25.46 8.33 11.14
C GLU A 153 -24.84 7.38 12.15
N TYR A 154 -23.87 7.87 12.92
CA TYR A 154 -23.17 7.12 13.95
C TYR A 154 -23.26 7.84 15.29
N LYS A 155 -23.34 7.09 16.38
CA LYS A 155 -23.33 7.64 17.74
C LYS A 155 -22.01 8.31 18.11
N LYS A 156 -20.89 7.69 17.67
CA LYS A 156 -19.53 8.19 17.89
C LYS A 156 -18.72 7.97 16.61
N VAL A 157 -17.95 8.97 16.21
CA VAL A 157 -17.09 8.93 15.02
C VAL A 157 -15.68 9.33 15.42
N PHE A 158 -14.70 8.53 15.01
CA PHE A 158 -13.27 8.82 15.14
C PHE A 158 -12.73 9.14 13.75
N LEU A 159 -12.34 10.39 13.53
CA LEU A 159 -11.67 10.80 12.29
C LEU A 159 -10.16 10.71 12.49
N VAL A 160 -9.50 9.89 11.68
CA VAL A 160 -8.06 9.67 11.73
C VAL A 160 -7.40 10.21 10.46
N GLY A 161 -6.12 10.59 10.55
CA GLY A 161 -5.37 11.06 9.38
C GLY A 161 -5.81 12.43 8.88
N LEU A 162 -6.33 13.30 9.73
CA LEU A 162 -6.69 14.68 9.40
C LEU A 162 -5.42 15.55 9.31
N ASN A 163 -4.61 15.27 8.32
CA ASN A 163 -3.44 16.07 7.99
C ASN A 163 -3.71 16.87 6.74
N GLU A 164 -3.02 18.00 6.59
CA GLU A 164 -3.07 18.79 5.37
C GLU A 164 -2.72 17.94 4.14
N GLY A 165 -3.51 18.08 3.06
CA GLY A 165 -3.41 17.23 1.88
C GLY A 165 -4.30 15.97 1.91
N ASN A 166 -4.68 15.48 3.10
CA ASN A 166 -5.67 14.42 3.24
C ASN A 166 -7.08 14.98 3.44
N VAL A 167 -7.21 16.00 4.30
CA VAL A 167 -8.46 16.74 4.52
C VAL A 167 -8.11 18.22 4.74
N PRO A 168 -8.45 19.12 3.79
CA PRO A 168 -9.08 18.83 2.49
C PRO A 168 -8.18 18.02 1.57
N TYR A 169 -8.80 17.24 0.67
CA TYR A 169 -8.05 16.44 -0.29
C TYR A 169 -7.23 17.37 -1.22
N HIS A 170 -5.94 17.08 -1.39
CA HIS A 170 -4.99 17.96 -2.11
C HIS A 170 -5.38 18.29 -3.56
N LYS A 171 -6.30 17.52 -4.17
CA LYS A 171 -6.83 17.82 -5.51
C LYS A 171 -8.13 18.63 -5.49
N ALA A 172 -8.73 18.88 -4.32
CA ALA A 172 -9.89 19.74 -4.18
C ALA A 172 -9.42 21.20 -4.22
N VAL A 173 -9.34 21.78 -5.40
CA VAL A 173 -8.85 23.16 -5.63
C VAL A 173 -10.00 24.13 -5.83
N LEU A 174 -11.12 23.66 -6.36
CA LEU A 174 -12.30 24.51 -6.59
C LEU A 174 -13.07 24.75 -5.31
N GLU A 175 -13.62 25.95 -5.14
CA GLU A 175 -14.40 26.32 -3.94
C GLU A 175 -15.56 25.37 -3.68
N LYS A 176 -16.22 24.87 -4.72
CA LYS A 176 -17.27 23.85 -4.60
C LYS A 176 -16.76 22.51 -4.02
N GLU A 177 -15.58 22.08 -4.44
CA GLU A 177 -14.95 20.85 -3.97
C GLU A 177 -14.53 20.97 -2.50
N LEU A 178 -13.95 22.11 -2.13
CA LEU A 178 -13.61 22.43 -0.74
C LEU A 178 -14.86 22.51 0.15
N GLU A 179 -15.95 23.05 -0.36
CA GLU A 179 -17.23 23.10 0.37
C GLU A 179 -17.84 21.69 0.56
N GLU A 180 -17.73 20.79 -0.43
CA GLU A 180 -18.15 19.39 -0.29
C GLU A 180 -17.27 18.64 0.73
N GLU A 181 -15.94 18.83 0.71
CA GLU A 181 -15.03 18.29 1.73
C GLU A 181 -15.41 18.80 3.12
N ARG A 182 -15.71 20.08 3.26
CA ARG A 182 -16.19 20.69 4.50
C ARG A 182 -17.51 20.09 4.96
N ARG A 183 -18.48 19.89 4.07
CA ARG A 183 -19.78 19.26 4.38
C ARG A 183 -19.63 17.82 4.83
N MET A 184 -18.73 17.06 4.22
CA MET A 184 -18.44 15.70 4.66
C MET A 184 -17.86 15.67 6.06
N PHE A 185 -17.00 16.62 6.38
CA PHE A 185 -16.39 16.73 7.69
C PHE A 185 -17.42 17.06 8.80
N TYR A 186 -18.39 17.94 8.52
CA TYR A 186 -19.37 18.37 9.52
C TYR A 186 -20.53 17.40 9.80
N LYS A 187 -20.67 16.31 9.06
CA LYS A 187 -21.79 15.38 9.24
C LYS A 187 -21.70 14.46 10.46
N GLY A 188 -20.63 14.49 11.24
CA GLY A 188 -20.52 13.74 12.48
C GLY A 188 -21.00 14.57 13.69
N ARG A 189 -22.08 14.17 14.35
CA ARG A 189 -22.61 14.86 15.56
C ARG A 189 -21.64 14.87 16.74
N THR A 190 -20.70 13.92 16.81
CA THR A 190 -19.61 13.90 17.79
C THR A 190 -18.38 13.26 17.16
N ALA A 191 -17.43 14.07 16.72
CA ALA A 191 -16.21 13.58 16.10
C ALA A 191 -15.02 13.70 17.06
N PHE A 192 -14.28 12.61 17.24
CA PHE A 192 -12.97 12.63 17.90
C PHE A 192 -11.89 12.68 16.80
N ILE A 193 -11.02 13.69 16.87
CA ILE A 193 -10.03 13.98 15.83
C ILE A 193 -8.67 13.47 16.28
N PHE A 194 -8.04 12.63 15.46
CA PHE A 194 -6.66 12.16 15.65
C PHE A 194 -5.82 12.49 14.43
N SER A 195 -4.75 13.28 14.61
CA SER A 195 -3.73 13.50 13.59
C SER A 195 -2.39 12.92 14.03
N LYS A 196 -1.63 12.34 13.09
CA LYS A 196 -0.30 11.80 13.36
C LYS A 196 0.67 12.99 13.50
N GLY A 197 1.22 13.21 14.71
CA GLY A 197 2.26 14.21 14.92
C GLY A 197 1.85 15.53 15.57
N ALA A 198 0.58 15.76 15.87
CA ALA A 198 0.18 16.92 16.65
C ALA A 198 0.40 16.68 18.15
N ARG A 199 1.48 17.19 18.72
CA ARG A 199 1.44 17.63 20.14
C ARG A 199 0.22 18.55 20.24
N ARG A 200 -0.66 18.26 21.20
CA ARG A 200 -1.84 19.04 21.57
C ARG A 200 -1.72 20.51 21.15
N LYS A 201 -2.25 20.85 20.00
CA LYS A 201 -2.67 22.22 19.68
C LYS A 201 -4.16 22.14 19.43
N SER A 202 -4.87 22.93 20.20
CA SER A 202 -6.29 23.17 20.10
C SER A 202 -6.76 23.31 18.66
N THR A 203 -8.01 22.99 18.44
CA THR A 203 -8.83 23.02 17.22
C THR A 203 -8.75 24.28 16.33
N GLU A 204 -7.77 25.15 16.55
CA GLU A 204 -7.74 26.49 15.93
C GLU A 204 -7.11 26.59 14.54
N ASN A 205 -6.48 25.53 14.01
CA ASN A 205 -5.73 25.61 12.76
C ASN A 205 -6.04 24.50 11.72
N ILE A 206 -7.31 24.09 11.60
CA ILE A 206 -7.71 23.33 10.42
C ILE A 206 -8.26 24.34 9.40
N PRO A 207 -7.69 24.48 8.20
CA PRO A 207 -8.12 25.48 7.19
C PRO A 207 -9.63 25.41 6.88
N LEU A 208 -10.24 24.23 7.03
CA LEU A 208 -11.68 24.01 6.88
C LEU A 208 -12.53 24.73 7.94
N LEU A 209 -11.95 25.15 9.07
CA LEU A 209 -12.66 25.82 10.16
C LEU A 209 -12.55 27.34 10.14
N THR A 210 -11.67 27.91 9.31
CA THR A 210 -11.42 29.37 9.27
C THR A 210 -12.29 30.17 8.29
N GLY A 211 -13.28 29.53 7.64
CA GLY A 211 -14.29 30.24 6.84
C GLY A 211 -15.25 31.03 7.72
N ASN A 212 -14.96 32.30 7.94
CA ASN A 212 -15.80 33.42 8.34
C ASN A 212 -17.13 33.12 9.07
N ARG A 213 -17.08 32.60 10.30
CA ARG A 213 -18.13 32.81 11.31
C ARG A 213 -17.54 32.76 12.73
N GLN A 214 -16.92 33.87 13.12
CA GLN A 214 -16.59 34.20 14.51
C GLN A 214 -17.84 34.56 15.33
N LYS A 215 -18.97 33.91 15.17
CA LYS A 215 -20.12 34.11 16.08
C LYS A 215 -20.88 32.81 16.19
N GLN A 216 -20.58 32.03 17.20
CA GLN A 216 -21.39 31.04 17.91
C GLN A 216 -20.61 29.74 18.24
N CYS A 217 -19.62 29.87 19.10
CA CYS A 217 -19.21 28.77 19.97
C CYS A 217 -18.79 29.35 21.31
N ARG A 218 -19.71 30.07 21.93
CA ARG A 218 -19.81 30.18 23.39
C ARG A 218 -20.95 29.28 23.79
N MET A 219 -20.64 28.14 24.28
CA MET A 219 -21.44 27.28 25.13
C MET A 219 -20.45 26.60 26.02
N GLY A 220 -20.49 26.86 27.22
CA GLY A 220 -21.46 26.77 28.24
C GLY A 220 -20.86 25.77 29.19
N THR A 221 -20.02 26.29 30.10
CA THR A 221 -19.71 25.61 31.36
C THR A 221 -20.97 25.73 32.19
N ASP A 222 -21.59 24.60 32.46
CA ASP A 222 -22.25 24.20 33.70
C ASP A 222 -22.24 22.67 33.78
#